data_db91420c8e53974227b4ce01bf80dcff
#
_entry.id   db91420c8e53974227b4ce01bf80dcff
#
_cell.length_a   1.000
_cell.length_b   1.000
_cell.length_c   1.000
_cell.angle_alpha   90.00
_cell.angle_beta   90.00
_cell.angle_gamma   90.00
#
_symmetry.space_group_name_H-M   'P 1'
#
loop_
_entity.id
_entity.type
_entity.pdbx_description
1 polymer ?
#
loop_
_entity_poly.entity_id
_entity_poly.type
_entity_poly.pdbx_seq_one_letter_code
_entity_poly.pdbx_strand_id
1 'polypeptide(L)'
;MNEVRPAAAGAPRGADAQPRAPLSLGLFMPNCSNAYSISTYKPEPDDWTYEANARIAHAAEAAGFDFLFPVAKWKGYGGKTDYLGTSLETMTWAGALLATTARIQVFSTVHVPIFHPLVAAKMGATLDHIGKGRWGLNVVSGWSEREFGMMGIEVLPHGERYARTAAYVEIVKGLWTCEPGTFEHESKWYRIHGGWVMPQPTRKPAIGRTAARSSATRSTSRRTTTSPSTISAST
;
A
#
# COMPACT_ATOMS: atom_id res chain seq x y z
N MET A 1 -48.76 4.15 -45.65
CA MET A 1 -48.34 2.82 -45.19
C MET A 1 -46.88 2.88 -44.85
N ASN A 2 -46.54 3.03 -43.59
CA ASN A 2 -45.15 3.06 -43.12
C ASN A 2 -44.84 1.69 -42.52
N GLU A 3 -43.94 0.96 -43.18
CA GLU A 3 -43.43 -0.30 -42.67
C GLU A 3 -42.48 -0.06 -41.48
N VAL A 4 -42.86 -0.59 -40.34
CA VAL A 4 -42.04 -0.63 -39.13
C VAL A 4 -41.07 -1.82 -39.25
N ARG A 5 -39.76 -1.51 -39.38
CA ARG A 5 -38.70 -2.53 -39.34
C ARG A 5 -38.60 -3.14 -37.92
N PRO A 6 -38.51 -4.47 -37.76
CA PRO A 6 -38.33 -5.08 -36.46
C PRO A 6 -36.88 -4.83 -35.95
N ALA A 7 -36.78 -4.52 -34.66
CA ALA A 7 -35.52 -4.33 -33.96
C ALA A 7 -34.72 -5.66 -33.90
N ALA A 8 -33.44 -5.57 -34.20
CA ALA A 8 -32.52 -6.69 -34.13
C ALA A 8 -32.43 -7.25 -32.70
N ALA A 9 -32.63 -8.55 -32.60
CA ALA A 9 -32.47 -9.28 -31.34
C ALA A 9 -31.01 -9.15 -30.82
N GLY A 10 -30.88 -8.66 -29.59
CA GLY A 10 -29.61 -8.51 -28.92
C GLY A 10 -28.91 -9.86 -28.75
N ALA A 11 -27.63 -9.90 -29.07
CA ALA A 11 -26.76 -11.07 -28.85
C ALA A 11 -26.79 -11.53 -27.38
N PRO A 12 -26.71 -12.83 -27.08
CA PRO A 12 -26.71 -13.32 -25.71
C PRO A 12 -25.47 -12.80 -25.00
N ARG A 13 -25.65 -12.14 -23.85
CA ARG A 13 -24.56 -11.75 -22.97
C ARG A 13 -23.95 -13.01 -22.39
N GLY A 14 -22.67 -13.25 -22.73
CA GLY A 14 -21.93 -14.45 -22.34
C GLY A 14 -21.98 -14.70 -20.83
N ALA A 15 -22.29 -15.93 -20.50
CA ALA A 15 -22.47 -16.47 -19.15
C ALA A 15 -21.14 -16.87 -18.49
N ASP A 16 -20.08 -16.05 -18.61
CA ASP A 16 -18.77 -16.28 -17.95
C ASP A 16 -18.27 -15.06 -17.19
N ALA A 17 -19.18 -14.37 -16.48
CA ALA A 17 -18.76 -13.40 -15.49
C ALA A 17 -18.26 -14.16 -14.26
N GLN A 18 -16.94 -14.29 -14.10
CA GLN A 18 -16.35 -14.77 -12.84
C GLN A 18 -16.94 -13.94 -11.68
N PRO A 19 -17.28 -14.58 -10.54
CA PRO A 19 -17.81 -13.86 -9.40
C PRO A 19 -16.81 -12.75 -9.02
N ARG A 20 -17.26 -11.50 -9.09
CA ARG A 20 -16.44 -10.36 -8.64
C ARG A 20 -16.15 -10.57 -7.17
N ALA A 21 -14.87 -10.42 -6.79
CA ALA A 21 -14.51 -10.36 -5.38
C ALA A 21 -15.37 -9.31 -4.67
N PRO A 22 -15.85 -9.56 -3.45
CA PRO A 22 -16.64 -8.59 -2.71
C PRO A 22 -15.88 -7.27 -2.59
N LEU A 23 -16.59 -6.16 -2.75
CA LEU A 23 -16.03 -4.82 -2.57
C LEU A 23 -15.69 -4.63 -1.10
N SER A 24 -14.44 -4.22 -0.81
CA SER A 24 -14.02 -3.83 0.54
C SER A 24 -13.98 -2.31 0.65
N LEU A 25 -14.58 -1.78 1.70
CA LEU A 25 -14.66 -0.34 1.98
C LEU A 25 -13.69 0.03 3.11
N GLY A 26 -12.84 1.02 2.86
CA GLY A 26 -11.90 1.51 3.84
C GLY A 26 -12.03 3.01 4.08
N LEU A 27 -11.76 3.43 5.30
CA LEU A 27 -11.66 4.83 5.68
C LEU A 27 -10.19 5.27 5.60
N PHE A 28 -9.90 6.30 4.81
CA PHE A 28 -8.55 6.79 4.53
C PHE A 28 -8.22 8.04 5.32
N MET A 29 -6.99 8.13 5.81
CA MET A 29 -6.38 9.28 6.50
C MET A 29 -7.04 9.73 7.81
N PRO A 30 -7.61 8.89 8.68
CA PRO A 30 -8.21 9.38 9.93
C PRO A 30 -7.17 9.90 10.94
N ASN A 31 -5.89 9.59 10.75
CA ASN A 31 -4.78 9.90 11.66
C ASN A 31 -4.18 11.30 11.51
N CYS A 32 -4.72 12.13 10.63
CA CYS A 32 -4.14 13.45 10.31
C CYS A 32 -5.17 14.58 10.45
N SER A 33 -4.71 15.75 10.83
CA SER A 33 -5.52 16.97 10.84
C SER A 33 -5.89 17.39 9.41
N ASN A 34 -7.14 17.84 9.23
CA ASN A 34 -7.68 18.27 7.94
C ASN A 34 -7.53 17.24 6.81
N ALA A 35 -7.51 15.94 7.15
CA ALA A 35 -7.24 14.86 6.20
C ALA A 35 -8.31 14.74 5.10
N TYR A 36 -9.55 15.08 5.43
CA TYR A 36 -10.69 14.93 4.52
C TYR A 36 -11.01 16.18 3.70
N SER A 37 -10.39 17.32 4.06
CA SER A 37 -10.69 18.60 3.42
C SER A 37 -9.51 19.56 3.49
N ILE A 38 -9.13 20.11 2.34
CA ILE A 38 -8.18 21.23 2.27
C ILE A 38 -8.95 22.51 2.61
N SER A 39 -9.09 22.78 3.90
CA SER A 39 -9.91 23.85 4.44
C SER A 39 -9.21 24.58 5.57
N THR A 40 -9.61 25.82 5.83
CA THR A 40 -9.19 26.56 7.03
C THR A 40 -10.06 26.23 8.25
N TYR A 41 -11.12 25.43 8.06
CA TYR A 41 -11.93 24.95 9.17
C TYR A 41 -11.10 24.05 10.08
N LYS A 42 -11.22 24.28 11.37
CA LYS A 42 -10.62 23.44 12.42
C LYS A 42 -11.77 22.79 13.18
N PRO A 43 -11.90 21.45 13.12
CA PRO A 43 -12.93 20.76 13.89
C PRO A 43 -12.63 20.89 15.40
N GLU A 44 -13.68 20.93 16.20
CA GLU A 44 -13.58 20.82 17.64
C GLU A 44 -14.43 19.65 18.16
N PRO A 45 -13.85 18.74 18.93
CA PRO A 45 -12.43 18.63 19.24
C PRO A 45 -11.58 18.30 18.01
N ASP A 46 -10.28 18.59 18.10
CA ASP A 46 -9.31 18.28 17.05
C ASP A 46 -9.45 16.85 16.50
N ASP A 47 -9.49 16.72 15.18
CA ASP A 47 -9.74 15.45 14.48
C ASP A 47 -8.55 14.49 14.47
N TRP A 48 -7.34 14.98 14.72
CA TRP A 48 -6.10 14.19 14.75
C TRP A 48 -5.84 13.48 16.09
N THR A 49 -6.53 13.85 17.18
CA THR A 49 -6.29 13.28 18.51
C THR A 49 -6.60 11.78 18.54
N TYR A 50 -6.00 11.06 19.49
CA TYR A 50 -6.29 9.63 19.66
C TYR A 50 -7.77 9.38 19.95
N GLU A 51 -8.38 10.19 20.82
CA GLU A 51 -9.78 10.08 21.18
C GLU A 51 -10.71 10.28 19.97
N ALA A 52 -10.40 11.22 19.11
CA ALA A 52 -11.13 11.43 17.87
C ALA A 52 -10.96 10.21 16.94
N ASN A 53 -9.75 9.72 16.77
CA ASN A 53 -9.46 8.54 15.98
C ASN A 53 -10.15 7.27 16.52
N ALA A 54 -10.17 7.07 17.82
CA ALA A 54 -10.87 5.94 18.44
C ALA A 54 -12.38 6.01 18.20
N ARG A 55 -13.01 7.20 18.33
CA ARG A 55 -14.42 7.40 18.00
C ARG A 55 -14.71 7.09 16.53
N ILE A 56 -13.85 7.57 15.63
CA ILE A 56 -13.96 7.31 14.18
C ILE A 56 -13.83 5.81 13.90
N ALA A 57 -12.86 5.13 14.51
CA ALA A 57 -12.64 3.69 14.34
C ALA A 57 -13.86 2.87 14.77
N HIS A 58 -14.43 3.17 15.94
CA HIS A 58 -15.65 2.51 16.42
C HIS A 58 -16.86 2.80 15.54
N ALA A 59 -17.04 4.03 15.09
CA ALA A 59 -18.11 4.41 14.19
C ALA A 59 -17.98 3.70 12.82
N ALA A 60 -16.77 3.64 12.26
CA ALA A 60 -16.48 2.93 11.01
C ALA A 60 -16.75 1.42 11.15
N GLU A 61 -16.30 0.82 12.27
CA GLU A 61 -16.58 -0.59 12.57
C GLU A 61 -18.07 -0.88 12.70
N ALA A 62 -18.82 0.00 13.38
CA ALA A 62 -20.27 -0.13 13.53
C ALA A 62 -21.01 0.06 12.19
N ALA A 63 -20.51 0.94 11.31
CA ALA A 63 -21.05 1.18 9.98
C ALA A 63 -20.68 0.09 8.95
N GLY A 64 -19.85 -0.89 9.32
CA GLY A 64 -19.48 -2.01 8.46
C GLY A 64 -18.34 -1.71 7.48
N PHE A 65 -17.48 -0.73 7.79
CA PHE A 65 -16.24 -0.56 7.06
C PHE A 65 -15.29 -1.74 7.34
N ASP A 66 -14.57 -2.17 6.29
CA ASP A 66 -13.65 -3.31 6.38
C ASP A 66 -12.31 -2.93 6.99
N PHE A 67 -11.81 -1.71 6.71
CA PHE A 67 -10.49 -1.31 7.17
C PHE A 67 -10.30 0.20 7.37
N LEU A 68 -9.34 0.53 8.23
CA LEU A 68 -8.78 1.87 8.41
C LEU A 68 -7.40 1.93 7.74
N PHE A 69 -7.15 3.01 6.98
CA PHE A 69 -5.94 3.15 6.19
C PHE A 69 -5.29 4.52 6.44
N PRO A 70 -4.20 4.58 7.24
CA PRO A 70 -3.56 5.84 7.60
C PRO A 70 -2.62 6.35 6.52
N VAL A 71 -2.33 7.63 6.55
CA VAL A 71 -1.22 8.22 5.80
C VAL A 71 -0.01 8.37 6.72
N ALA A 72 1.17 7.95 6.28
CA ALA A 72 2.41 8.30 6.95
C ALA A 72 2.82 9.71 6.50
N LYS A 73 2.76 10.65 7.42
CA LYS A 73 3.11 12.04 7.19
C LYS A 73 4.02 12.55 8.30
N TRP A 74 5.22 13.01 7.94
CA TRP A 74 6.23 13.48 8.89
C TRP A 74 6.31 15.00 8.95
N LYS A 75 5.81 15.66 7.91
CA LYS A 75 5.74 17.11 7.81
C LYS A 75 4.59 17.53 6.92
N GLY A 76 3.63 18.24 7.47
CA GLY A 76 2.49 18.77 6.74
C GLY A 76 2.86 19.73 5.63
N TYR A 77 1.88 20.11 4.85
CA TYR A 77 2.10 21.03 3.71
C TYR A 77 2.27 22.48 4.14
N GLY A 78 1.77 22.83 5.34
CA GLY A 78 1.78 24.20 5.87
C GLY A 78 0.78 25.11 5.15
N GLY A 79 1.04 26.43 5.22
CA GLY A 79 0.13 27.43 4.68
C GLY A 79 -1.12 27.64 5.54
N LYS A 80 -2.11 28.39 5.02
CA LYS A 80 -3.32 28.75 5.78
C LYS A 80 -4.19 27.55 6.18
N THR A 81 -4.21 26.51 5.37
CA THR A 81 -5.01 25.30 5.63
C THR A 81 -4.32 24.33 6.57
N ASP A 82 -2.99 24.39 6.67
CA ASP A 82 -2.17 23.43 7.41
C ASP A 82 -2.55 21.97 7.14
N TYR A 83 -2.80 21.66 5.86
CA TYR A 83 -3.25 20.33 5.41
C TYR A 83 -2.24 19.25 5.82
N LEU A 84 -2.72 18.24 6.54
CA LEU A 84 -1.93 17.18 7.17
C LEU A 84 -0.81 17.72 8.08
N GLY A 85 -1.03 18.86 8.74
CA GLY A 85 -0.04 19.54 9.59
C GLY A 85 0.34 18.74 10.81
N THR A 86 -0.65 18.12 11.44
CA THR A 86 -0.49 17.21 12.58
C THR A 86 -0.91 15.83 12.19
N SER A 87 -0.11 14.81 12.53
CA SER A 87 -0.41 13.41 12.23
C SER A 87 0.14 12.49 13.32
N LEU A 88 -0.59 11.42 13.62
CA LEU A 88 -0.10 10.35 14.48
C LEU A 88 0.73 9.36 13.66
N GLU A 89 1.83 8.87 14.24
CA GLU A 89 2.67 7.85 13.63
C GLU A 89 1.89 6.53 13.49
N THR A 90 1.99 5.92 12.31
CA THR A 90 1.02 4.91 11.87
C THR A 90 1.17 3.54 12.51
N MET A 91 2.37 3.15 12.95
CA MET A 91 2.57 1.85 13.61
C MET A 91 2.02 1.90 15.06
N THR A 92 2.37 2.95 15.80
CA THR A 92 1.90 3.15 17.18
C THR A 92 0.39 3.43 17.22
N TRP A 93 -0.11 4.25 16.29
CA TRP A 93 -1.54 4.50 16.10
C TRP A 93 -2.34 3.21 15.84
N ALA A 94 -1.83 2.35 14.94
CA ALA A 94 -2.50 1.09 14.64
C ALA A 94 -2.56 0.17 15.86
N GLY A 95 -1.50 0.12 16.68
CA GLY A 95 -1.48 -0.66 17.91
C GLY A 95 -2.60 -0.27 18.88
N ALA A 96 -2.78 1.03 19.10
CA ALA A 96 -3.83 1.55 19.96
C ALA A 96 -5.23 1.22 19.44
N LEU A 97 -5.49 1.37 18.14
CA LEU A 97 -6.80 1.07 17.54
C LEU A 97 -7.08 -0.44 17.48
N LEU A 98 -6.09 -1.26 17.18
CA LEU A 98 -6.24 -2.72 17.18
C LEU A 98 -6.60 -3.26 18.57
N ALA A 99 -6.08 -2.64 19.64
CA ALA A 99 -6.39 -3.01 21.02
C ALA A 99 -7.82 -2.65 21.44
N THR A 100 -8.42 -1.62 20.83
CA THR A 100 -9.73 -1.08 21.23
C THR A 100 -10.87 -1.43 20.29
N THR A 101 -10.58 -2.00 19.11
CA THR A 101 -11.58 -2.45 18.11
C THR A 101 -11.67 -3.98 18.10
N ALA A 102 -12.75 -4.53 17.53
CA ALA A 102 -13.02 -5.97 17.55
C ALA A 102 -12.94 -6.66 16.18
N ARG A 103 -13.34 -6.00 15.10
CA ARG A 103 -13.51 -6.61 13.76
C ARG A 103 -12.75 -5.90 12.66
N ILE A 104 -12.75 -4.55 12.67
CA ILE A 104 -12.16 -3.73 11.60
C ILE A 104 -10.66 -3.99 11.46
N GLN A 105 -10.18 -4.12 10.23
CA GLN A 105 -8.74 -4.18 9.96
C GLN A 105 -8.11 -2.80 10.11
N VAL A 106 -6.88 -2.76 10.62
CA VAL A 106 -6.13 -1.50 10.74
C VAL A 106 -4.80 -1.65 10.03
N PHE A 107 -4.57 -0.81 9.04
CA PHE A 107 -3.30 -0.75 8.34
C PHE A 107 -2.33 0.20 9.04
N SER A 108 -1.04 -0.06 8.88
CA SER A 108 0.02 0.93 9.09
C SER A 108 0.65 1.29 7.76
N THR A 109 1.17 2.50 7.64
CA THR A 109 1.91 2.95 6.45
C THR A 109 3.36 3.23 6.83
N VAL A 110 4.31 2.60 6.14
CA VAL A 110 5.74 2.82 6.35
C VAL A 110 6.42 3.39 5.11
N HIS A 111 7.37 4.28 5.32
CA HIS A 111 8.28 4.74 4.28
C HIS A 111 9.54 3.88 4.27
N VAL A 112 9.82 3.23 3.14
CA VAL A 112 10.98 2.34 2.94
C VAL A 112 12.32 2.97 3.35
N PRO A 113 12.58 4.29 3.09
CA PRO A 113 13.84 4.89 3.51
C PRO A 113 14.01 5.06 5.02
N ILE A 114 12.91 5.09 5.78
CA ILE A 114 12.92 5.40 7.21
C ILE A 114 12.99 4.13 8.06
N PHE A 115 12.22 3.11 7.69
CA PHE A 115 12.13 1.87 8.45
C PHE A 115 13.01 0.78 7.84
N HIS A 116 13.88 0.18 8.63
CA HIS A 116 14.56 -1.04 8.21
C HIS A 116 13.55 -2.20 8.09
N PRO A 117 13.59 -3.05 7.04
CA PRO A 117 12.58 -4.09 6.83
C PRO A 117 12.44 -5.09 7.99
N LEU A 118 13.56 -5.44 8.66
CA LEU A 118 13.52 -6.30 9.84
C LEU A 118 12.78 -5.63 11.02
N VAL A 119 12.98 -4.33 11.22
CA VAL A 119 12.27 -3.57 12.26
C VAL A 119 10.77 -3.54 11.96
N ALA A 120 10.40 -3.21 10.74
CA ALA A 120 8.99 -3.20 10.33
C ALA A 120 8.35 -4.59 10.41
N ALA A 121 9.07 -5.64 10.04
CA ALA A 121 8.59 -7.02 10.18
C ALA A 121 8.33 -7.39 11.66
N LYS A 122 9.24 -7.00 12.57
CA LYS A 122 9.08 -7.24 14.01
C LYS A 122 7.91 -6.46 14.61
N MET A 123 7.81 -5.17 14.31
CA MET A 123 6.69 -4.33 14.75
C MET A 123 5.36 -4.85 14.20
N GLY A 124 5.33 -5.23 12.92
CA GLY A 124 4.16 -5.79 12.27
C GLY A 124 3.68 -7.09 12.90
N ALA A 125 4.59 -8.00 13.23
CA ALA A 125 4.24 -9.23 13.96
C ALA A 125 3.60 -8.91 15.32
N THR A 126 4.13 -7.93 16.05
CA THR A 126 3.54 -7.47 17.32
C THR A 126 2.13 -6.93 17.12
N LEU A 127 1.93 -6.07 16.12
CA LEU A 127 0.62 -5.50 15.80
C LEU A 127 -0.39 -6.57 15.36
N ASP A 128 0.07 -7.56 14.61
CA ASP A 128 -0.77 -8.69 14.21
C ASP A 128 -1.27 -9.49 15.43
N HIS A 129 -0.42 -9.73 16.42
CA HIS A 129 -0.81 -10.38 17.68
C HIS A 129 -1.80 -9.52 18.49
N ILE A 130 -1.53 -8.21 18.65
CA ILE A 130 -2.47 -7.29 19.32
C ILE A 130 -3.83 -7.31 18.60
N GLY A 131 -3.81 -7.24 17.29
CA GLY A 131 -4.99 -7.23 16.43
C GLY A 131 -5.62 -8.59 16.17
N LYS A 132 -5.05 -9.69 16.69
CA LYS A 132 -5.54 -11.05 16.42
C LYS A 132 -5.71 -11.32 14.91
N GLY A 133 -4.71 -10.96 14.14
CA GLY A 133 -4.70 -11.11 12.68
C GLY A 133 -5.42 -10.01 11.88
N ARG A 134 -5.81 -8.88 12.48
CA ARG A 134 -6.50 -7.76 11.80
C ARG A 134 -5.56 -6.65 11.31
N TRP A 135 -4.27 -6.84 11.43
CA TRP A 135 -3.30 -5.85 10.98
C TRP A 135 -2.91 -6.03 9.51
N GLY A 136 -2.61 -4.90 8.84
CA GLY A 136 -2.07 -4.87 7.49
C GLY A 136 -0.96 -3.81 7.35
N LEU A 137 -0.10 -3.98 6.35
CA LEU A 137 1.02 -3.08 6.07
C LEU A 137 0.86 -2.42 4.70
N ASN A 138 0.93 -1.10 4.66
CA ASN A 138 1.13 -0.33 3.44
C ASN A 138 2.59 0.10 3.32
N VAL A 139 3.23 -0.26 2.21
CA VAL A 139 4.63 0.06 1.96
C VAL A 139 4.73 1.15 0.91
N VAL A 140 5.33 2.28 1.28
CA VAL A 140 5.50 3.46 0.42
C VAL A 140 6.98 3.70 0.14
N SER A 141 7.33 3.80 -1.14
CA SER A 141 8.72 4.03 -1.58
C SER A 141 9.32 5.36 -1.10
N GLY A 142 8.44 6.32 -0.75
CA GLY A 142 8.82 7.67 -0.35
C GLY A 142 9.12 8.58 -1.56
N TRP A 143 8.78 9.87 -1.43
CA TRP A 143 9.00 10.85 -2.51
C TRP A 143 9.21 12.29 -2.02
N SER A 144 8.93 12.56 -0.74
CA SER A 144 8.93 13.91 -0.18
C SER A 144 10.31 14.31 0.28
N GLU A 145 11.04 15.07 -0.54
CA GLU A 145 12.35 15.63 -0.16
C GLU A 145 12.29 16.46 1.12
N ARG A 146 11.18 17.20 1.32
CA ARG A 146 10.98 18.02 2.53
C ARG A 146 10.89 17.19 3.80
N GLU A 147 10.31 15.99 3.73
CA GLU A 147 10.18 15.11 4.90
C GLU A 147 11.48 14.34 5.15
N PHE A 148 12.07 13.79 4.11
CA PHE A 148 13.29 13.00 4.24
C PHE A 148 14.52 13.84 4.54
N GLY A 149 14.57 15.08 4.05
CA GLY A 149 15.62 16.04 4.38
C GLY A 149 15.73 16.34 5.89
N MET A 150 14.62 16.27 6.65
CA MET A 150 14.67 16.41 8.11
C MET A 150 15.45 15.26 8.79
N MET A 151 15.57 14.13 8.12
CA MET A 151 16.23 12.92 8.63
C MET A 151 17.59 12.69 7.95
N GLY A 152 18.04 13.62 7.10
CA GLY A 152 19.27 13.48 6.31
C GLY A 152 19.18 12.39 5.23
N ILE A 153 17.97 12.01 4.81
CA ILE A 153 17.75 10.96 3.83
C ILE A 153 17.55 11.60 2.45
N GLU A 154 18.36 11.16 1.49
CA GLU A 154 18.23 11.55 0.08
C GLU A 154 17.12 10.76 -0.61
N VAL A 155 16.34 11.43 -1.46
CA VAL A 155 15.31 10.79 -2.28
C VAL A 155 15.93 10.21 -3.53
N LEU A 156 16.00 8.89 -3.60
CA LEU A 156 16.56 8.18 -4.75
C LEU A 156 15.73 8.40 -6.03
N PRO A 157 16.34 8.24 -7.23
CA PRO A 157 15.62 8.22 -8.50
C PRO A 157 14.43 7.25 -8.51
N HIS A 158 13.40 7.55 -9.28
CA HIS A 158 12.14 6.79 -9.28
C HIS A 158 12.34 5.28 -9.39
N GLY A 159 13.11 4.80 -10.40
CA GLY A 159 13.34 3.36 -10.60
C GLY A 159 14.03 2.70 -9.41
N GLU A 160 15.01 3.35 -8.81
CA GLU A 160 15.74 2.83 -7.65
C GLU A 160 14.87 2.75 -6.40
N ARG A 161 13.99 3.73 -6.17
CA ARG A 161 13.02 3.70 -5.06
C ARG A 161 12.12 2.47 -5.14
N TYR A 162 11.61 2.15 -6.33
CA TYR A 162 10.73 0.98 -6.51
C TYR A 162 11.49 -0.34 -6.42
N ALA A 163 12.72 -0.41 -6.94
CA ALA A 163 13.56 -1.58 -6.78
C ALA A 163 13.90 -1.84 -5.30
N ARG A 164 14.25 -0.78 -4.55
CA ARG A 164 14.42 -0.86 -3.09
C ARG A 164 13.16 -1.33 -2.37
N THR A 165 11.99 -0.83 -2.79
CA THR A 165 10.70 -1.24 -2.21
C THR A 165 10.39 -2.70 -2.50
N ALA A 166 10.73 -3.21 -3.69
CA ALA A 166 10.54 -4.62 -4.02
C ALA A 166 11.38 -5.53 -3.09
N ALA A 167 12.66 -5.22 -2.91
CA ALA A 167 13.54 -5.93 -1.96
C ALA A 167 13.01 -5.83 -0.52
N TYR A 168 12.55 -4.65 -0.11
CA TYR A 168 11.94 -4.45 1.20
C TYR A 168 10.75 -5.38 1.46
N VAL A 169 9.81 -5.45 0.51
CA VAL A 169 8.62 -6.30 0.63
C VAL A 169 8.98 -7.78 0.61
N GLU A 170 9.97 -8.17 -0.20
CA GLU A 170 10.50 -9.54 -0.21
C GLU A 170 11.06 -9.94 1.16
N ILE A 171 11.91 -9.08 1.74
CA ILE A 171 12.50 -9.31 3.07
C ILE A 171 11.41 -9.44 4.14
N VAL A 172 10.45 -8.50 4.19
CA VAL A 172 9.38 -8.53 5.19
C VAL A 172 8.56 -9.82 5.07
N LYS A 173 8.20 -10.23 3.86
CA LYS A 173 7.48 -11.49 3.62
C LYS A 173 8.29 -12.71 4.01
N GLY A 174 9.57 -12.74 3.65
CA GLY A 174 10.48 -13.83 3.99
C GLY A 174 10.62 -14.01 5.50
N LEU A 175 10.86 -12.92 6.23
CA LEU A 175 10.97 -12.92 7.70
C LEU A 175 9.70 -13.42 8.42
N TRP A 176 8.53 -13.25 7.82
CA TRP A 176 7.26 -13.72 8.39
C TRP A 176 6.92 -15.18 8.05
N THR A 177 7.69 -15.82 7.18
CA THR A 177 7.38 -17.15 6.66
C THR A 177 8.52 -18.17 6.75
N CYS A 178 9.75 -17.69 7.00
CA CYS A 178 10.90 -18.58 7.18
C CYS A 178 10.95 -19.16 8.58
N GLU A 179 11.75 -20.21 8.74
CA GLU A 179 12.16 -20.63 10.07
C GLU A 179 13.03 -19.54 10.70
N PRO A 180 12.79 -19.14 11.96
CA PRO A 180 13.58 -18.08 12.60
C PRO A 180 15.06 -18.39 12.63
N GLY A 181 15.88 -17.41 12.24
CA GLY A 181 17.33 -17.56 12.15
C GLY A 181 17.85 -18.11 10.82
N THR A 182 16.99 -18.45 9.87
CA THR A 182 17.39 -19.00 8.58
C THR A 182 17.27 -18.00 7.41
N PHE A 183 16.72 -16.82 7.64
CA PHE A 183 16.50 -15.87 6.56
C PHE A 183 17.78 -15.16 6.15
N GLU A 184 18.15 -15.31 4.88
CA GLU A 184 19.27 -14.66 4.24
C GLU A 184 18.81 -13.73 3.12
N HIS A 185 19.37 -12.54 3.05
CA HIS A 185 19.14 -11.61 1.93
C HIS A 185 20.36 -10.74 1.70
N GLU A 186 20.76 -10.61 0.44
CA GLU A 186 21.77 -9.64 0.01
C GLU A 186 21.32 -8.90 -1.24
N SER A 187 21.34 -7.57 -1.18
CA SER A 187 21.03 -6.69 -2.29
C SER A 187 21.82 -5.38 -2.18
N LYS A 188 21.69 -4.50 -3.18
CA LYS A 188 22.25 -3.13 -3.14
C LYS A 188 21.86 -2.36 -1.86
N TRP A 189 20.68 -2.62 -1.29
CA TRP A 189 20.10 -1.81 -0.21
C TRP A 189 20.07 -2.47 1.14
N TYR A 190 20.07 -3.80 1.20
CA TYR A 190 19.90 -4.55 2.44
C TYR A 190 20.79 -5.78 2.47
N ARG A 191 21.40 -6.01 3.65
CA ARG A 191 22.12 -7.25 3.95
C ARG A 191 21.56 -7.78 5.27
N ILE A 192 21.04 -9.01 5.26
CA ILE A 192 20.47 -9.69 6.42
C ILE A 192 21.04 -11.09 6.46
N HIS A 193 21.62 -11.46 7.59
CA HIS A 193 22.14 -12.78 7.89
C HIS A 193 21.43 -13.33 9.12
N GLY A 194 20.95 -14.57 9.05
CA GLY A 194 20.27 -15.22 10.16
C GLY A 194 19.04 -14.44 10.64
N GLY A 195 18.25 -13.89 9.74
CA GLY A 195 17.13 -13.02 10.05
C GLY A 195 16.15 -13.69 11.03
N TRP A 196 15.79 -12.96 12.12
CA TRP A 196 14.98 -13.46 13.22
C TRP A 196 13.81 -12.55 13.55
N VAL A 197 12.58 -13.06 13.40
CA VAL A 197 11.35 -12.37 13.83
C VAL A 197 10.49 -13.37 14.62
N MET A 198 10.45 -13.21 15.94
CA MET A 198 9.60 -13.96 16.85
C MET A 198 8.89 -13.01 17.82
N PRO A 199 7.57 -13.19 18.11
CA PRO A 199 6.72 -14.17 17.45
C PRO A 199 6.53 -13.86 15.97
N GLN A 200 6.25 -14.86 15.17
CA GLN A 200 5.78 -14.65 13.80
C GLN A 200 4.32 -14.20 13.80
N PRO A 201 3.81 -13.54 12.75
CA PRO A 201 2.40 -13.18 12.65
C PRO A 201 1.47 -14.39 12.78
N THR A 202 0.30 -14.20 13.36
CA THR A 202 -0.71 -15.27 13.54
C THR A 202 -1.29 -15.75 12.21
N ARG A 203 -1.27 -14.88 11.21
CA ARG A 203 -1.57 -15.17 9.81
C ARG A 203 -0.67 -14.32 8.91
N LYS A 204 -0.65 -14.59 7.62
CA LYS A 204 0.07 -13.76 6.66
C LYS A 204 -0.60 -12.38 6.55
N PRO A 205 0.01 -11.29 7.03
CA PRO A 205 -0.60 -9.98 6.99
C PRO A 205 -0.81 -9.49 5.54
N ALA A 206 -1.87 -8.73 5.33
CA ALA A 206 -2.09 -8.08 4.05
C ALA A 206 -1.01 -7.03 3.79
N ILE A 207 -0.42 -7.01 2.59
CA ILE A 207 0.54 -5.98 2.18
C ILE A 207 -0.03 -5.21 1.00
N GLY A 208 -0.39 -3.95 1.24
CA GLY A 208 -0.66 -2.96 0.21
C GLY A 208 0.67 -2.37 -0.32
N ARG A 209 0.74 -2.13 -1.61
CA ARG A 209 1.80 -1.34 -2.23
C ARG A 209 1.15 -0.19 -2.97
N THR A 210 1.47 1.03 -2.60
CA THR A 210 1.16 2.20 -3.43
C THR A 210 2.16 2.21 -4.59
N ALA A 211 1.89 1.39 -5.61
CA ALA A 211 2.61 1.42 -6.86
C ALA A 211 1.81 2.26 -7.85
N ALA A 212 2.38 3.38 -8.32
CA ALA A 212 1.95 3.91 -9.60
C ALA A 212 2.14 2.78 -10.62
N ARG A 213 1.07 2.40 -11.34
CA ARG A 213 1.18 1.44 -12.45
C ARG A 213 2.15 2.05 -13.45
N SER A 214 3.37 1.52 -13.56
CA SER A 214 4.16 1.73 -14.74
C SER A 214 3.39 1.08 -15.88
N SER A 215 2.95 1.88 -16.84
CA SER A 215 2.50 1.38 -18.13
C SER A 215 3.69 0.64 -18.74
N ALA A 216 3.75 -0.67 -18.56
CA ALA A 216 4.62 -1.53 -19.33
C ALA A 216 4.12 -1.45 -20.78
N THR A 217 4.80 -0.63 -21.58
CA THR A 217 4.65 -0.61 -23.03
C THR A 217 4.98 -2.03 -23.49
N ARG A 218 3.99 -2.80 -23.86
CA ARG A 218 4.20 -4.05 -24.63
C ARG A 218 4.87 -3.64 -25.92
N SER A 219 6.19 -3.80 -26.02
CA SER A 219 6.85 -3.83 -27.31
C SER A 219 6.41 -5.10 -28.02
N THR A 220 5.45 -4.98 -28.90
CA THR A 220 5.17 -5.99 -29.92
C THR A 220 6.35 -5.99 -30.89
N SER A 221 7.31 -6.87 -30.67
CA SER A 221 8.30 -7.18 -31.69
C SER A 221 7.57 -7.83 -32.87
N ARG A 222 7.30 -7.05 -33.91
CA ARG A 222 6.96 -7.61 -35.23
C ARG A 222 8.16 -8.42 -35.69
N ARG A 223 8.02 -9.73 -35.70
CA ARG A 223 8.90 -10.60 -36.51
C ARG A 223 8.62 -10.28 -37.98
N THR A 224 9.53 -9.56 -38.59
CA THR A 224 9.63 -9.52 -40.05
C THR A 224 10.27 -10.81 -40.51
N THR A 225 9.48 -11.69 -41.10
CA THR A 225 9.94 -12.83 -41.88
C THR A 225 10.39 -12.28 -43.24
N THR A 226 11.70 -12.14 -43.45
CA THR A 226 12.29 -11.94 -44.77
C THR A 226 12.57 -13.32 -45.35
N SER A 227 11.86 -13.64 -46.45
CA SER A 227 12.14 -14.76 -47.31
C SER A 227 13.43 -14.46 -48.14
N PRO A 228 14.29 -15.44 -48.39
CA PRO A 228 15.43 -15.25 -49.25
C PRO A 228 14.98 -15.38 -50.72
N SER A 229 15.11 -14.31 -51.47
CA SER A 229 15.04 -14.33 -52.94
C SER A 229 16.40 -14.71 -53.53
N THR A 230 16.40 -15.83 -54.24
CA THR A 230 17.45 -16.34 -55.13
C THR A 230 17.71 -15.33 -56.22
N ILE A 231 18.96 -14.88 -56.42
CA ILE A 231 19.42 -14.23 -57.65
C ILE A 231 20.59 -15.04 -58.15
N SER A 232 20.39 -15.64 -59.34
CA SER A 232 21.36 -16.33 -60.19
C SER A 232 22.42 -15.42 -60.74
N ALA A 233 23.65 -15.91 -60.77
CA ALA A 233 24.79 -15.32 -61.49
C ALA A 233 24.67 -15.53 -63.01
N SER A 234 25.08 -14.55 -63.75
CA SER A 234 25.57 -14.69 -65.13
C SER A 234 26.57 -13.60 -65.46
N THR A 235 27.71 -14.06 -65.94
CA THR A 235 28.87 -13.45 -66.63
C THR A 235 29.86 -12.70 -65.77
#